data_d88f57d587e08d1813c57ce52ba438b6
#
_entry.id   d88f57d587e08d1813c57ce52ba438b6
#
_cell.length_a   1.000
_cell.length_b   1.000
_cell.length_c   1.000
_cell.angle_alpha   90.00
_cell.angle_beta   90.00
_cell.angle_gamma   90.00
#
_symmetry.space_group_name_H-M   'P 1'
#
loop_
_entity.id
_entity.type
_entity.pdbx_description
1 polymer ?
#
loop_
_entity_poly.entity_id
_entity_poly.type
_entity_poly.pdbx_seq_one_letter_code
_entity_poly.pdbx_strand_id
1 'polypeptide(L)'
;MVGRASTRACWWKKLLSRAPTVASSNAIEWLVTPHAKAGWMRTPVIQVSQVGYHPAQPKQAIIELDPRDTKRENVVLERIGQAGQVKTVIDRKPAEWGKFLRYQYATLDFTEVKEPGVYVVRYGGLVSNPFRINADVFTREVWQPTVEYFLPA
;
A
#
# COMPACT_ATOMS: atom_id res chain seq x y z
N MET A 1 16.48 22.13 29.88
CA MET A 1 17.22 22.25 28.60
C MET A 1 16.74 21.15 27.66
N VAL A 2 15.94 21.53 26.69
CA VAL A 2 15.34 20.58 25.75
C VAL A 2 16.25 20.52 24.55
N GLY A 3 16.92 19.36 24.36
CA GLY A 3 17.75 19.11 23.20
C GLY A 3 16.87 18.89 21.93
N ARG A 4 17.04 19.76 20.96
CA ARG A 4 16.45 19.62 19.62
C ARG A 4 16.93 18.33 18.97
N ALA A 5 16.01 17.42 18.70
CA ALA A 5 16.25 16.29 17.82
C ALA A 5 16.39 16.81 16.38
N SER A 6 17.61 16.73 15.87
CA SER A 6 17.90 17.02 14.46
C SER A 6 17.39 15.90 13.60
N THR A 7 16.42 16.23 12.76
CA THR A 7 15.94 15.41 11.65
C THR A 7 17.02 15.37 10.56
N ARG A 8 17.92 14.43 10.62
CA ARG A 8 18.79 14.14 9.47
C ARG A 8 18.98 12.63 9.30
N ALA A 9 18.79 12.24 8.07
CA ALA A 9 18.87 10.95 7.44
C ALA A 9 19.99 10.03 7.97
N CYS A 10 19.78 8.74 7.75
CA CYS A 10 20.66 7.62 7.98
C CYS A 10 22.14 7.98 7.85
N TRP A 11 22.87 8.06 8.96
CA TRP A 11 24.27 8.44 8.95
C TRP A 11 25.14 7.22 9.14
N TRP A 12 25.86 6.88 8.09
CA TRP A 12 27.01 6.00 8.18
C TRP A 12 28.17 6.75 8.87
N LYS A 13 28.43 6.47 10.11
CA LYS A 13 29.71 6.89 10.71
C LYS A 13 30.78 5.93 10.20
N LYS A 14 31.55 6.35 9.21
CA LYS A 14 32.74 5.64 8.77
C LYS A 14 33.82 5.84 9.84
N LEU A 15 34.07 4.83 10.65
CA LEU A 15 35.29 4.73 11.43
C LEU A 15 36.41 4.32 10.47
N LEU A 16 37.31 5.24 10.18
CA LEU A 16 38.56 4.93 9.50
C LEU A 16 39.41 4.12 10.46
N SER A 17 39.32 2.81 10.37
CA SER A 17 40.31 1.97 11.04
C SER A 17 41.58 1.94 10.18
N ARG A 18 42.74 2.10 10.85
CA ARG A 18 44.01 1.88 10.20
C ARG A 18 44.10 0.41 9.80
N ALA A 19 44.40 0.16 8.53
CA ALA A 19 44.57 -1.22 8.10
C ALA A 19 45.64 -1.92 8.94
N PRO A 20 45.32 -3.07 9.56
CA PRO A 20 46.30 -3.76 10.38
C PRO A 20 47.44 -4.30 9.50
N THR A 21 48.66 -4.14 9.93
CA THR A 21 49.86 -4.69 9.27
C THR A 21 50.04 -6.19 9.52
N VAL A 22 49.24 -6.77 10.41
CA VAL A 22 49.23 -8.19 10.76
C VAL A 22 47.81 -8.71 10.65
N ALA A 23 47.63 -9.95 10.23
CA ALA A 23 46.33 -10.59 10.17
C ALA A 23 45.65 -10.56 11.54
N SER A 24 44.53 -9.87 11.66
CA SER A 24 43.75 -9.77 12.91
C SER A 24 42.28 -10.13 12.59
N SER A 25 41.62 -10.77 13.55
CA SER A 25 40.16 -10.87 13.56
C SER A 25 39.58 -9.49 13.82
N ASN A 26 38.46 -9.14 13.18
CA ASN A 26 37.77 -7.84 13.31
C ASN A 26 38.59 -6.64 12.80
N ALA A 27 39.25 -6.78 11.65
CA ALA A 27 40.03 -5.70 11.03
C ALA A 27 39.16 -4.47 10.65
N ILE A 28 37.84 -4.69 10.45
CA ILE A 28 36.87 -3.65 10.18
C ILE A 28 35.64 -3.92 11.03
N GLU A 29 35.26 -2.94 11.84
CA GLU A 29 34.04 -2.97 12.64
C GLU A 29 33.10 -1.86 12.19
N TRP A 30 31.84 -2.20 11.98
CA TRP A 30 30.80 -1.27 11.61
C TRP A 30 29.79 -1.15 12.74
N LEU A 31 29.72 -0.01 13.37
CA LEU A 31 28.63 0.29 14.30
C LEU A 31 27.46 0.92 13.55
N VAL A 32 26.37 0.19 13.44
CA VAL A 32 25.15 0.67 12.83
C VAL A 32 24.15 1.00 13.93
N THR A 33 23.78 2.27 14.05
CA THR A 33 22.71 2.71 14.93
C THR A 33 21.47 2.97 14.09
N PRO A 34 20.49 2.05 14.06
CA PRO A 34 19.27 2.25 13.29
C PRO A 34 18.44 3.37 13.91
N HIS A 35 17.78 4.15 13.05
CA HIS A 35 16.77 5.09 13.50
C HIS A 35 15.50 4.30 13.85
N ALA A 36 15.17 4.20 15.13
CA ALA A 36 13.98 3.53 15.61
C ALA A 36 13.06 4.51 16.33
N LYS A 37 11.77 4.49 15.99
CA LYS A 37 10.73 5.24 16.69
C LYS A 37 9.91 4.27 17.51
N ALA A 38 9.94 4.41 18.83
CA ALA A 38 9.13 3.59 19.73
C ALA A 38 7.64 3.73 19.38
N GLY A 39 6.93 2.61 19.33
CA GLY A 39 5.50 2.59 19.03
C GLY A 39 5.12 2.94 17.58
N TRP A 40 6.10 3.09 16.68
CA TRP A 40 5.77 3.31 15.28
C TRP A 40 4.98 2.13 14.70
N MET A 41 3.86 2.44 14.07
CA MET A 41 3.05 1.49 13.31
C MET A 41 2.99 1.94 11.85
N ARG A 42 2.99 0.98 10.96
CA ARG A 42 2.82 1.27 9.55
C ARG A 42 1.40 1.78 9.28
N THR A 43 1.32 2.83 8.50
CA THR A 43 0.03 3.32 7.98
C THR A 43 -0.58 2.25 7.09
N PRO A 44 -1.89 1.95 7.21
CA PRO A 44 -2.58 1.04 6.34
C PRO A 44 -2.41 1.39 4.85
N VAL A 45 -2.44 0.38 3.99
CA VAL A 45 -2.38 0.56 2.55
C VAL A 45 -3.62 -0.07 1.93
N ILE A 46 -4.33 0.69 1.09
CA ILE A 46 -5.50 0.21 0.36
C ILE A 46 -5.06 -0.14 -1.05
N GLN A 47 -5.26 -1.39 -1.43
CA GLN A 47 -4.90 -1.91 -2.75
C GLN A 47 -6.15 -2.26 -3.53
N VAL A 48 -6.24 -1.71 -4.74
CA VAL A 48 -7.30 -1.94 -5.70
C VAL A 48 -6.69 -2.12 -7.08
N SER A 49 -7.42 -2.76 -8.00
CA SER A 49 -6.97 -2.86 -9.39
C SER A 49 -6.90 -1.47 -10.04
N GLN A 50 -5.73 -1.06 -10.49
CA GLN A 50 -5.54 0.21 -11.18
C GLN A 50 -6.08 0.18 -12.61
N VAL A 51 -6.19 -0.99 -13.22
CA VAL A 51 -6.88 -1.19 -14.50
C VAL A 51 -8.39 -0.98 -14.32
N GLY A 52 -8.92 -1.30 -13.15
CA GLY A 52 -10.33 -1.30 -12.85
C GLY A 52 -10.92 -2.69 -12.79
N TYR A 53 -12.24 -2.77 -12.83
CA TYR A 53 -12.98 -4.02 -12.70
C TYR A 53 -14.09 -4.10 -13.73
N HIS A 54 -14.25 -5.28 -14.34
CA HIS A 54 -15.42 -5.57 -15.16
C HIS A 54 -16.63 -5.80 -14.24
N PRO A 55 -17.86 -5.33 -14.60
CA PRO A 55 -19.05 -5.47 -13.76
C PRO A 55 -19.38 -6.92 -13.36
N ALA A 56 -19.08 -7.88 -14.25
CA ALA A 56 -19.41 -9.29 -14.03
C ALA A 56 -18.31 -10.09 -13.27
N GLN A 57 -17.12 -9.52 -13.02
CA GLN A 57 -16.06 -10.23 -12.31
C GLN A 57 -16.18 -10.08 -10.79
N PRO A 58 -15.59 -11.01 -10.01
CA PRO A 58 -15.36 -10.79 -8.59
C PRO A 58 -14.51 -9.53 -8.37
N LYS A 59 -14.88 -8.72 -7.38
CA LYS A 59 -14.24 -7.44 -7.08
C LYS A 59 -13.89 -7.36 -5.61
N GLN A 60 -12.62 -7.16 -5.33
CA GLN A 60 -12.13 -7.03 -3.96
C GLN A 60 -11.13 -5.87 -3.84
N ALA A 61 -11.20 -5.17 -2.73
CA ALA A 61 -10.15 -4.30 -2.24
C ALA A 61 -9.42 -4.97 -1.09
N ILE A 62 -8.10 -4.80 -1.03
CA ILE A 62 -7.26 -5.38 0.02
C ILE A 62 -6.75 -4.24 0.90
N ILE A 63 -6.89 -4.40 2.20
CA ILE A 63 -6.34 -3.48 3.21
C ILE A 63 -5.17 -4.19 3.89
N GLU A 64 -3.97 -3.68 3.65
CA GLU A 64 -2.75 -4.13 4.30
C GLU A 64 -2.54 -3.34 5.60
N LEU A 65 -2.37 -4.05 6.70
CA LEU A 65 -2.32 -3.49 8.05
C LEU A 65 -1.02 -3.88 8.76
N ASP A 66 -0.57 -3.04 9.69
CA ASP A 66 0.50 -3.42 10.62
C ASP A 66 0.01 -4.61 11.48
N PRO A 67 0.85 -5.63 11.74
CA PRO A 67 0.45 -6.80 12.52
C PRO A 67 0.04 -6.47 13.96
N ARG A 68 0.39 -5.29 14.46
CA ARG A 68 0.01 -4.80 15.80
C ARG A 68 -1.28 -3.97 15.78
N ASP A 69 -1.77 -3.63 14.59
CA ASP A 69 -3.03 -2.90 14.48
C ASP A 69 -4.20 -3.86 14.75
N THR A 70 -4.85 -3.67 15.88
CA THR A 70 -6.00 -4.47 16.29
C THR A 70 -7.33 -3.78 16.01
N LYS A 71 -7.31 -2.51 15.63
CA LYS A 71 -8.53 -1.78 15.30
C LYS A 71 -9.01 -2.19 13.91
N ARG A 72 -10.32 -2.26 13.77
CA ARG A 72 -10.99 -2.50 12.49
C ARG A 72 -12.04 -1.43 12.31
N GLU A 73 -11.70 -0.46 11.50
CA GLU A 73 -12.64 0.57 11.05
C GLU A 73 -13.47 0.04 9.88
N ASN A 74 -14.56 0.71 9.58
CA ASN A 74 -15.34 0.37 8.39
C ASN A 74 -14.55 0.73 7.13
N VAL A 75 -14.74 -0.08 6.10
CA VAL A 75 -14.32 0.22 4.76
C VAL A 75 -15.50 0.77 4.00
N VAL A 76 -15.30 1.92 3.38
CA VAL A 76 -16.34 2.62 2.64
C VAL A 76 -15.98 2.61 1.16
N LEU A 77 -16.87 2.10 0.33
CA LEU A 77 -16.81 2.24 -1.13
C LEU A 77 -17.65 3.44 -1.52
N GLU A 78 -17.03 4.38 -2.18
CA GLU A 78 -17.66 5.61 -2.63
C GLU A 78 -17.60 5.72 -4.15
N ARG A 79 -18.69 6.18 -4.76
CA ARG A 79 -18.77 6.52 -6.18
C ARG A 79 -18.58 8.01 -6.37
N ILE A 80 -17.75 8.37 -7.33
CA ILE A 80 -17.52 9.76 -7.73
C ILE A 80 -18.41 10.07 -8.92
N GLY A 81 -19.29 11.06 -8.77
CA GLY A 81 -20.15 11.56 -9.83
C GLY A 81 -19.46 12.56 -10.74
N GLN A 82 -20.13 12.96 -11.82
CA GLN A 82 -19.58 13.85 -12.86
C GLN A 82 -19.18 15.24 -12.34
N ALA A 83 -19.87 15.75 -11.35
CA ALA A 83 -19.54 17.05 -10.73
C ALA A 83 -18.65 16.90 -9.49
N GLY A 84 -18.01 15.74 -9.30
CA GLY A 84 -17.16 15.47 -8.14
C GLY A 84 -17.90 15.14 -6.85
N GLN A 85 -19.24 15.07 -6.89
CA GLN A 85 -20.01 14.64 -5.72
C GLN A 85 -19.70 13.18 -5.39
N VAL A 86 -19.59 12.87 -4.12
CA VAL A 86 -19.27 11.55 -3.62
C VAL A 86 -20.53 10.93 -3.03
N LYS A 87 -20.83 9.69 -3.44
CA LYS A 87 -21.95 8.89 -2.93
C LYS A 87 -21.42 7.60 -2.32
N THR A 88 -21.72 7.36 -1.06
CA THR A 88 -21.43 6.08 -0.41
C THR A 88 -22.29 4.96 -1.02
N VAL A 89 -21.62 3.89 -1.42
CA VAL A 89 -22.24 2.68 -2.02
C VAL A 89 -22.21 1.53 -1.02
N ILE A 90 -21.10 1.35 -0.33
CA ILE A 90 -20.91 0.33 0.70
C ILE A 90 -20.27 0.99 1.91
N ASP A 91 -20.72 0.63 3.11
CA ASP A 91 -20.09 0.98 4.38
C ASP A 91 -20.23 -0.23 5.30
N ARG A 92 -19.14 -0.97 5.47
CA ARG A 92 -19.13 -2.16 6.32
C ARG A 92 -17.73 -2.51 6.82
N LYS A 93 -17.66 -3.34 7.83
CA LYS A 93 -16.38 -3.88 8.33
C LYS A 93 -15.76 -4.79 7.26
N PRO A 94 -14.44 -4.72 7.08
CA PRO A 94 -13.73 -5.62 6.20
C PRO A 94 -13.74 -7.04 6.77
N ALA A 95 -13.69 -8.03 5.89
CA ALA A 95 -13.47 -9.41 6.27
C ALA A 95 -11.99 -9.66 6.57
N GLU A 96 -11.70 -10.36 7.65
CA GLU A 96 -10.32 -10.76 7.95
C GLU A 96 -9.85 -11.81 6.94
N TRP A 97 -8.73 -11.53 6.27
CA TRP A 97 -8.10 -12.51 5.39
C TRP A 97 -7.03 -13.32 6.12
N GLY A 98 -6.29 -12.68 7.03
CA GLY A 98 -5.25 -13.31 7.82
C GLY A 98 -3.91 -12.59 7.78
N LYS A 99 -2.86 -13.31 8.21
CA LYS A 99 -1.48 -12.80 8.24
C LYS A 99 -0.66 -13.43 7.14
N PHE A 100 0.13 -12.62 6.47
CA PHE A 100 1.12 -13.08 5.52
C PHE A 100 2.42 -12.29 5.69
N LEU A 101 3.53 -13.00 5.85
CA LEU A 101 4.84 -12.43 6.19
C LEU A 101 4.74 -11.51 7.41
N ARG A 102 5.00 -10.22 7.20
CA ARG A 102 5.07 -9.20 8.26
C ARG A 102 3.82 -8.34 8.39
N TYR A 103 2.75 -8.65 7.65
CA TYR A 103 1.53 -7.85 7.64
C TYR A 103 0.30 -8.72 7.88
N GLN A 104 -0.77 -8.08 8.25
CA GLN A 104 -2.10 -8.67 8.25
C GLN A 104 -2.97 -8.00 7.20
N TYR A 105 -3.91 -8.75 6.67
CA TYR A 105 -4.74 -8.34 5.56
C TYR A 105 -6.21 -8.49 5.90
N ALA A 106 -6.96 -7.51 5.44
CA ALA A 106 -8.41 -7.54 5.45
C ALA A 106 -8.92 -7.22 4.04
N THR A 107 -10.12 -7.68 3.72
CA THR A 107 -10.69 -7.54 2.38
C THR A 107 -12.07 -6.93 2.44
N LEU A 108 -12.37 -6.10 1.44
CA LEU A 108 -13.72 -5.67 1.13
C LEU A 108 -14.14 -6.32 -0.19
N ASP A 109 -15.10 -7.21 -0.15
CA ASP A 109 -15.77 -7.72 -1.35
C ASP A 109 -16.86 -6.72 -1.76
N PHE A 110 -16.85 -6.30 -3.02
CA PHE A 110 -17.88 -5.44 -3.61
C PHE A 110 -18.34 -5.98 -4.96
N THR A 111 -18.36 -7.30 -5.10
CA THR A 111 -18.78 -8.01 -6.32
C THR A 111 -20.20 -7.65 -6.74
N GLU A 112 -21.07 -7.32 -5.78
CA GLU A 112 -22.45 -6.88 -6.03
C GLU A 112 -22.55 -5.53 -6.77
N VAL A 113 -21.51 -4.68 -6.70
CA VAL A 113 -21.53 -3.37 -7.37
C VAL A 113 -21.22 -3.54 -8.85
N LYS A 114 -22.24 -3.42 -9.67
CA LYS A 114 -22.16 -3.60 -11.15
C LYS A 114 -22.30 -2.29 -11.91
N GLU A 115 -22.72 -1.22 -11.23
CA GLU A 115 -22.97 0.06 -11.88
C GLU A 115 -21.67 0.66 -12.41
N PRO A 116 -21.61 1.02 -13.71
CA PRO A 116 -20.42 1.66 -14.28
C PRO A 116 -20.15 3.02 -13.63
N GLY A 117 -18.86 3.31 -13.42
CA GLY A 117 -18.46 4.57 -12.81
C GLY A 117 -17.04 4.58 -12.30
N VAL A 118 -16.69 5.70 -11.66
CA VAL A 118 -15.41 5.89 -10.96
C VAL A 118 -15.66 5.73 -9.46
N TYR A 119 -14.79 4.98 -8.82
CA TYR A 119 -14.93 4.61 -7.41
C TYR A 119 -13.62 4.84 -6.67
N VAL A 120 -13.74 5.04 -5.36
CA VAL A 120 -12.63 5.03 -4.40
C VAL A 120 -13.02 4.19 -3.19
N VAL A 121 -12.02 3.62 -2.56
CA VAL A 121 -12.18 2.93 -1.27
C VAL A 121 -11.55 3.79 -0.18
N ARG A 122 -12.29 3.99 0.89
CA ARG A 122 -11.82 4.71 2.09
C ARG A 122 -11.70 3.74 3.27
N TYR A 123 -10.62 3.87 4.00
CA TYR A 123 -10.39 3.14 5.26
C TYR A 123 -9.71 4.08 6.25
N GLY A 124 -10.35 4.34 7.38
CA GLY A 124 -9.87 5.37 8.29
C GLY A 124 -9.73 6.72 7.61
N GLY A 125 -8.63 7.40 7.80
CA GLY A 125 -8.30 8.66 7.12
C GLY A 125 -7.74 8.52 5.70
N LEU A 126 -7.65 7.30 5.16
CA LEU A 126 -6.99 7.01 3.89
C LEU A 126 -8.00 6.80 2.77
N VAL A 127 -7.59 7.15 1.56
CA VAL A 127 -8.37 6.96 0.33
C VAL A 127 -7.48 6.26 -0.70
N SER A 128 -8.04 5.27 -1.39
CA SER A 128 -7.35 4.60 -2.49
C SER A 128 -7.19 5.53 -3.69
N ASN A 129 -6.33 5.14 -4.63
CA ASN A 129 -6.43 5.70 -5.97
C ASN A 129 -7.82 5.41 -6.57
N PRO A 130 -8.36 6.31 -7.38
CA PRO A 130 -9.62 6.07 -8.06
C PRO A 130 -9.46 4.93 -9.08
N PHE A 131 -10.50 4.12 -9.23
CA PHE A 131 -10.57 3.04 -10.20
C PHE A 131 -11.94 3.03 -10.91
N ARG A 132 -11.99 2.36 -12.05
CA ARG A 132 -13.21 2.27 -12.83
C ARG A 132 -13.88 0.90 -12.67
N ILE A 133 -15.20 0.91 -12.64
CA ILE A 133 -16.01 -0.28 -12.94
C ILE A 133 -16.67 -0.01 -14.29
N ASN A 134 -16.32 -0.79 -15.29
CA ASN A 134 -16.90 -0.66 -16.62
C ASN A 134 -16.69 -1.95 -17.44
N ALA A 135 -17.52 -2.18 -18.44
CA ALA A 135 -17.40 -3.33 -19.34
C ALA A 135 -16.17 -3.24 -20.26
N ASP A 136 -15.67 -2.04 -20.50
CA ASP A 136 -14.54 -1.77 -21.39
C ASP A 136 -13.16 -1.76 -20.71
N VAL A 137 -13.06 -2.10 -19.39
CA VAL A 137 -11.78 -2.03 -18.64
C VAL A 137 -10.69 -2.93 -19.20
N PHE A 138 -11.03 -3.94 -19.96
CA PHE A 138 -10.08 -4.86 -20.62
C PHE A 138 -10.03 -4.69 -22.13
N THR A 139 -10.32 -3.48 -22.62
CA THR A 139 -10.19 -3.19 -24.05
C THR A 139 -8.74 -3.22 -24.50
N ARG A 140 -8.53 -3.24 -25.80
CA ARG A 140 -7.20 -3.28 -26.41
C ARG A 140 -6.25 -2.19 -25.89
N GLU A 141 -6.76 -1.01 -25.61
CA GLU A 141 -5.98 0.14 -25.11
C GLU A 141 -5.34 -0.08 -23.73
N VAL A 142 -5.87 -1.02 -22.95
CA VAL A 142 -5.37 -1.33 -21.61
C VAL A 142 -4.32 -2.44 -21.64
N TRP A 143 -4.57 -3.55 -22.32
CA TRP A 143 -3.67 -4.72 -22.29
C TRP A 143 -2.62 -4.69 -23.40
N GLN A 144 -2.96 -4.11 -24.55
CA GLN A 144 -2.10 -4.14 -25.73
C GLN A 144 -0.75 -3.48 -25.49
N PRO A 145 -0.62 -2.27 -24.90
CA PRO A 145 0.67 -1.66 -24.66
C PRO A 145 1.58 -2.51 -23.80
N THR A 146 1.00 -3.26 -22.84
CA THR A 146 1.78 -4.17 -21.98
C THR A 146 2.29 -5.36 -22.77
N VAL A 147 1.47 -5.95 -23.64
CA VAL A 147 1.87 -7.10 -24.46
C VAL A 147 2.88 -6.67 -25.52
N GLU A 148 2.64 -5.55 -26.19
CA GLU A 148 3.52 -5.03 -27.24
C GLU A 148 4.93 -4.68 -26.73
N TYR A 149 5.06 -4.31 -25.46
CA TYR A 149 6.36 -4.08 -24.84
C TYR A 149 7.25 -5.34 -24.84
N PHE A 150 6.67 -6.52 -24.76
CA PHE A 150 7.39 -7.79 -24.74
C PHE A 150 7.51 -8.45 -26.12
N LEU A 151 6.88 -7.91 -27.14
CA LEU A 151 7.05 -8.40 -28.50
C LEU A 151 8.32 -7.79 -29.09
N PRO A 152 9.33 -8.61 -29.46
CA PRO A 152 10.50 -8.07 -30.15
C PRO A 152 10.06 -7.45 -31.48
N ALA A 153 10.60 -6.27 -31.75
CA ALA A 153 10.40 -5.56 -33.00
C ALA A 153 11.09 -6.31 -34.16
#